data_756f2a348955eca1a9ad73ddfddc0ead
#
_entry.id   756f2a348955eca1a9ad73ddfddc0ead
#
_cell.length_a   1.000
_cell.length_b   1.000
_cell.length_c   1.000
_cell.angle_alpha   90.00
_cell.angle_beta   90.00
_cell.angle_gamma   90.00
#
_symmetry.space_group_name_H-M   'P 1'
#
loop_
_entity.id
_entity.type
_entity.pdbx_description
1 polymer ?
#
loop_
_entity_poly.entity_id
_entity_poly.type
_entity_poly.pdbx_seq_one_letter_code
_entity_poly.pdbx_strand_id
1 'polypeptide(L)'
;AALSPWIFLVLFATLVNLPSLPFYKLVFTTLAMPVEIIPGAPEKVRLFWQAYFWILVSTLLALPFLKPTRRQLGDSALKWLKRAPRPMFASAVFFALAYLMNHSGKALDWSLADPANNMVAVLADASALAFGRFYPAAAPYLGLLAGFISGSEASAIAMLTGLHLSTAAKIGALGLLVAAVSGIGGGLASVISPAKLQNAAASIGRIGEEAGV
;
A
#
# COMPACT_ATOMS: atom_id res chain seq x y z
N ALA A 1 -0.08 29.69 -4.73
CA ALA A 1 -1.43 29.10 -4.64
C ALA A 1 -1.41 27.63 -5.11
N ALA A 2 -1.02 27.31 -6.36
CA ALA A 2 -1.10 25.95 -6.92
C ALA A 2 -0.32 24.89 -6.13
N LEU A 3 0.79 25.22 -5.50
CA LEU A 3 1.61 24.31 -4.70
C LEU A 3 1.16 24.19 -3.25
N SER A 4 0.16 24.95 -2.80
CA SER A 4 -0.26 24.96 -1.39
C SER A 4 -0.65 23.57 -0.85
N PRO A 5 -1.39 22.69 -1.57
CA PRO A 5 -1.71 21.37 -1.05
C PRO A 5 -0.46 20.50 -0.80
N TRP A 6 0.53 20.60 -1.69
CA TRP A 6 1.78 19.86 -1.58
C TRP A 6 2.66 20.34 -0.41
N ILE A 7 2.72 21.66 -0.20
CA ILE A 7 3.47 22.26 0.92
C ILE A 7 2.88 21.76 2.25
N PHE A 8 1.54 21.83 2.40
CA PHE A 8 0.88 21.31 3.61
C PHE A 8 1.07 19.80 3.76
N LEU A 9 0.98 19.03 2.67
CA LEU A 9 1.17 17.58 2.72
C LEU A 9 2.59 17.22 3.18
N VAL A 10 3.63 17.84 2.61
CA VAL A 10 5.02 17.61 3.01
C VAL A 10 5.24 17.98 4.48
N LEU A 11 4.69 19.12 4.92
CA LEU A 11 4.78 19.55 6.31
C LEU A 11 4.15 18.51 7.25
N PHE A 12 2.90 18.10 7.00
CA PHE A 12 2.23 17.13 7.86
C PHE A 12 2.87 15.75 7.77
N ALA A 13 3.22 15.27 6.58
CA ALA A 13 3.92 14.00 6.41
C ALA A 13 5.22 13.96 7.22
N THR A 14 5.97 15.07 7.26
CA THR A 14 7.17 15.19 8.09
C THR A 14 6.83 15.15 9.57
N LEU A 15 5.85 15.94 10.02
CA LEU A 15 5.45 16.01 11.43
C LEU A 15 4.96 14.67 11.99
N VAL A 16 4.16 13.92 11.20
CA VAL A 16 3.57 12.64 11.67
C VAL A 16 4.53 11.45 11.57
N ASN A 17 5.65 11.58 10.85
CA ASN A 17 6.60 10.48 10.67
C ASN A 17 7.94 10.71 11.39
N LEU A 18 8.14 11.83 12.07
CA LEU A 18 9.33 12.08 12.88
C LEU A 18 9.14 11.58 14.33
N PRO A 19 9.79 10.45 14.73
CA PRO A 19 9.62 9.85 16.06
C PRO A 19 10.08 10.78 17.20
N SER A 20 10.95 11.74 16.91
CA SER A 20 11.44 12.74 17.86
C SER A 20 10.38 13.77 18.25
N LEU A 21 9.31 13.90 17.48
CA LEU A 21 8.26 14.85 17.74
C LEU A 21 7.11 14.23 18.58
N PRO A 22 6.56 14.96 19.55
CA PRO A 22 5.43 14.48 20.35
C PRO A 22 4.20 14.20 19.49
N PHE A 23 4.08 14.85 18.35
CA PHE A 23 2.99 14.66 17.40
C PHE A 23 2.97 13.25 16.78
N TYR A 24 4.14 12.67 16.50
CA TYR A 24 4.23 11.26 16.09
C TYR A 24 3.61 10.34 17.13
N LYS A 25 4.00 10.47 18.41
CA LYS A 25 3.47 9.66 19.51
C LYS A 25 1.96 9.80 19.65
N LEU A 26 1.45 11.02 19.49
CA LEU A 26 0.00 11.30 19.55
C LEU A 26 -0.76 10.53 18.47
N VAL A 27 -0.37 10.65 17.19
CA VAL A 27 -1.12 10.07 16.07
C VAL A 27 -0.89 8.58 15.88
N PHE A 28 0.31 8.08 16.24
CA PHE A 28 0.69 6.68 16.05
C PHE A 28 0.28 5.77 17.20
N THR A 29 0.32 6.28 18.46
CA THR A 29 0.03 5.48 19.66
C THR A 29 -1.24 5.91 20.37
N THR A 30 -1.37 7.20 20.72
CA THR A 30 -2.44 7.68 21.59
C THR A 30 -3.81 7.67 20.90
N LEU A 31 -3.87 8.08 19.64
CA LEU A 31 -5.09 8.10 18.83
C LEU A 31 -5.32 6.81 18.03
N ALA A 32 -4.53 5.76 18.28
CA ALA A 32 -4.76 4.45 17.70
C ALA A 32 -5.99 3.81 18.34
N MET A 33 -6.96 3.42 17.52
CA MET A 33 -8.19 2.79 17.96
C MET A 33 -8.08 1.27 17.78
N PRO A 34 -8.20 0.45 18.83
CA PRO A 34 -8.31 -0.99 18.67
C PRO A 34 -9.66 -1.31 18.01
N VAL A 35 -9.62 -2.03 16.90
CA VAL A 35 -10.83 -2.52 16.20
C VAL A 35 -10.69 -4.03 16.06
N GLU A 36 -11.65 -4.76 16.57
CA GLU A 36 -11.73 -6.20 16.48
C GLU A 36 -12.80 -6.58 15.44
N ILE A 37 -12.36 -6.80 14.21
CA ILE A 37 -13.23 -7.28 13.12
C ILE A 37 -13.28 -8.81 13.15
N ILE A 38 -12.16 -9.43 13.51
CA ILE A 38 -12.02 -10.87 13.60
C ILE A 38 -11.84 -11.21 15.09
N PRO A 39 -12.68 -12.09 15.66
CA PRO A 39 -12.58 -12.47 17.07
C PRO A 39 -11.17 -12.96 17.44
N GLY A 40 -10.60 -12.43 18.50
CA GLY A 40 -9.26 -12.76 18.98
C GLY A 40 -8.08 -12.13 18.21
N ALA A 41 -8.36 -11.30 17.19
CA ALA A 41 -7.33 -10.61 16.41
C ALA A 41 -7.59 -9.09 16.35
N PRO A 42 -7.40 -8.34 17.48
CA PRO A 42 -7.59 -6.90 17.47
C PRO A 42 -6.50 -6.20 16.66
N GLU A 43 -6.91 -5.37 15.72
CA GLU A 43 -6.02 -4.53 14.90
C GLU A 43 -6.08 -3.06 15.36
N LYS A 44 -4.92 -2.39 15.37
CA LYS A 44 -4.85 -0.98 15.72
C LYS A 44 -5.04 -0.11 14.49
N VAL A 45 -6.22 0.45 14.33
CA VAL A 45 -6.51 1.43 13.27
C VAL A 45 -5.92 2.78 13.66
N ARG A 46 -4.97 3.27 12.87
CA ARG A 46 -4.24 4.53 13.07
C ARG A 46 -4.67 5.56 12.03
N LEU A 47 -5.95 5.95 12.05
CA LEU A 47 -6.53 6.84 11.04
C LEU A 47 -5.73 8.13 10.88
N PHE A 48 -5.36 8.75 12.00
CA PHE A 48 -4.65 10.04 12.02
C PHE A 48 -3.15 9.94 11.66
N TRP A 49 -2.59 8.75 11.57
CA TRP A 49 -1.23 8.54 11.10
C TRP A 49 -1.17 8.27 9.59
N GLN A 50 -2.29 7.87 8.97
CA GLN A 50 -2.34 7.47 7.57
C GLN A 50 -2.22 8.65 6.61
N ALA A 51 -1.49 8.45 5.51
CA ALA A 51 -1.24 9.48 4.50
C ALA A 51 -2.53 10.05 3.88
N TYR A 52 -3.55 9.22 3.66
CA TYR A 52 -4.82 9.67 3.07
C TYR A 52 -5.57 10.69 3.95
N PHE A 53 -5.45 10.59 5.27
CA PHE A 53 -6.01 11.60 6.17
C PHE A 53 -5.34 12.97 5.94
N TRP A 54 -4.01 12.99 5.86
CA TRP A 54 -3.26 14.23 5.67
C TRP A 54 -3.39 14.79 4.26
N ILE A 55 -3.59 13.94 3.24
CA ILE A 55 -3.95 14.40 1.88
C ILE A 55 -5.26 15.17 1.93
N LEU A 56 -6.29 14.64 2.62
CA LEU A 56 -7.57 15.33 2.79
C LEU A 56 -7.39 16.65 3.54
N VAL A 57 -6.73 16.65 4.70
CA VAL A 57 -6.49 17.85 5.51
C VAL A 57 -5.72 18.91 4.71
N SER A 58 -4.64 18.52 4.04
CA SER A 58 -3.83 19.43 3.22
C SER A 58 -4.64 20.04 2.08
N THR A 59 -5.51 19.24 1.44
CA THR A 59 -6.40 19.72 0.39
C THR A 59 -7.40 20.73 0.93
N LEU A 60 -8.04 20.46 2.08
CA LEU A 60 -8.99 21.37 2.71
C LEU A 60 -8.33 22.69 3.13
N LEU A 61 -7.13 22.62 3.74
CA LEU A 61 -6.37 23.80 4.14
C LEU A 61 -5.87 24.63 2.95
N ALA A 62 -5.73 24.01 1.78
CA ALA A 62 -5.33 24.71 0.56
C ALA A 62 -6.51 25.46 -0.13
N LEU A 63 -7.76 25.15 0.18
CA LEU A 63 -8.93 25.77 -0.47
C LEU A 63 -8.92 27.30 -0.42
N PRO A 64 -8.60 27.97 0.70
CA PRO A 64 -8.53 29.44 0.75
C PRO A 64 -7.52 30.04 -0.21
N PHE A 65 -6.42 29.31 -0.49
CA PHE A 65 -5.34 29.74 -1.40
C PHE A 65 -5.70 29.46 -2.86
N LEU A 66 -6.41 28.36 -3.13
CA LEU A 66 -6.84 27.94 -4.46
C LEU A 66 -8.08 28.70 -4.95
N LYS A 67 -8.91 29.20 -4.00
CA LYS A 67 -10.16 29.95 -4.27
C LYS A 67 -11.06 29.29 -5.31
N PRO A 68 -11.37 27.97 -5.19
CA PRO A 68 -12.23 27.30 -6.16
C PRO A 68 -13.67 27.84 -6.07
N THR A 69 -14.35 27.88 -7.20
CA THR A 69 -15.78 28.16 -7.22
C THR A 69 -16.58 26.95 -6.68
N ARG A 70 -17.79 27.18 -6.19
CA ARG A 70 -18.69 26.10 -5.74
C ARG A 70 -18.92 25.06 -6.83
N ARG A 71 -19.02 25.49 -8.09
CA ARG A 71 -19.19 24.60 -9.24
C ARG A 71 -17.95 23.70 -9.42
N GLN A 72 -16.74 24.26 -9.36
CA GLN A 72 -15.49 23.49 -9.47
C GLN A 72 -15.36 22.45 -8.35
N LEU A 73 -15.74 22.80 -7.12
CA LEU A 73 -15.76 21.85 -5.99
C LEU A 73 -16.75 20.71 -6.24
N GLY A 74 -17.99 21.05 -6.67
CA GLY A 74 -19.01 20.05 -6.98
C GLY A 74 -18.60 19.11 -8.11
N ASP A 75 -18.07 19.66 -9.21
CA ASP A 75 -17.58 18.87 -10.35
C ASP A 75 -16.42 17.96 -9.95
N SER A 76 -15.50 18.44 -9.12
CA SER A 76 -14.36 17.65 -8.61
C SER A 76 -14.83 16.52 -7.71
N ALA A 77 -15.75 16.81 -6.78
CA ALA A 77 -16.32 15.80 -5.89
C ALA A 77 -17.09 14.72 -6.67
N LEU A 78 -17.89 15.13 -7.66
CA LEU A 78 -18.62 14.19 -8.52
C LEU A 78 -17.68 13.30 -9.35
N LYS A 79 -16.62 13.88 -9.92
CA LYS A 79 -15.59 13.11 -10.64
C LYS A 79 -14.90 12.11 -9.72
N TRP A 80 -14.57 12.53 -8.50
CA TRP A 80 -13.97 11.65 -7.50
C TRP A 80 -14.90 10.49 -7.14
N LEU A 81 -16.16 10.77 -6.80
CA LEU A 81 -17.15 9.73 -6.47
C LEU A 81 -17.35 8.73 -7.60
N LYS A 82 -17.35 9.17 -8.86
CA LYS A 82 -17.48 8.26 -10.01
C LYS A 82 -16.26 7.40 -10.27
N ARG A 83 -15.05 7.88 -9.93
CA ARG A 83 -13.77 7.21 -10.24
C ARG A 83 -13.22 6.38 -9.08
N ALA A 84 -13.43 6.81 -7.83
CA ALA A 84 -12.88 6.17 -6.65
C ALA A 84 -13.30 4.70 -6.42
N PRO A 85 -14.54 4.25 -6.68
CA PRO A 85 -14.97 2.90 -6.33
C PRO A 85 -14.14 1.78 -6.99
N ARG A 86 -13.75 1.94 -8.25
CA ARG A 86 -12.99 0.91 -8.98
C ARG A 86 -11.60 0.65 -8.36
N PRO A 87 -10.71 1.65 -8.21
CA PRO A 87 -9.41 1.44 -7.59
C PRO A 87 -9.52 1.04 -6.11
N MET A 88 -10.52 1.53 -5.38
CA MET A 88 -10.78 1.12 -4.00
C MET A 88 -11.11 -0.37 -3.92
N PHE A 89 -12.01 -0.86 -4.77
CA PHE A 89 -12.37 -2.28 -4.83
C PHE A 89 -11.16 -3.15 -5.21
N ALA A 90 -10.40 -2.76 -6.25
CA ALA A 90 -9.20 -3.47 -6.65
C ALA A 90 -8.18 -3.57 -5.50
N SER A 91 -7.91 -2.46 -4.81
CA SER A 91 -7.02 -2.46 -3.65
C SER A 91 -7.54 -3.36 -2.53
N ALA A 92 -8.83 -3.30 -2.22
CA ALA A 92 -9.44 -4.16 -1.19
C ALA A 92 -9.28 -5.65 -1.52
N VAL A 93 -9.45 -6.05 -2.79
CA VAL A 93 -9.24 -7.43 -3.23
C VAL A 93 -7.78 -7.86 -3.05
N PHE A 94 -6.79 -7.02 -3.42
CA PHE A 94 -5.37 -7.35 -3.21
C PHE A 94 -5.01 -7.49 -1.73
N PHE A 95 -5.53 -6.62 -0.86
CA PHE A 95 -5.33 -6.75 0.58
C PHE A 95 -5.99 -7.99 1.16
N ALA A 96 -7.21 -8.34 0.69
CA ALA A 96 -7.90 -9.56 1.09
C ALA A 96 -7.13 -10.82 0.66
N LEU A 97 -6.59 -10.84 -0.57
CA LEU A 97 -5.75 -11.93 -1.05
C LEU A 97 -4.48 -12.07 -0.20
N ALA A 98 -3.80 -10.96 0.10
CA ALA A 98 -2.63 -10.96 0.98
C ALA A 98 -2.97 -11.52 2.36
N TYR A 99 -4.10 -11.12 2.91
CA TYR A 99 -4.59 -11.61 4.21
C TYR A 99 -4.86 -13.11 4.16
N LEU A 100 -5.59 -13.60 3.16
CA LEU A 100 -5.86 -15.03 2.96
C LEU A 100 -4.58 -15.84 2.82
N MET A 101 -3.60 -15.37 2.04
CA MET A 101 -2.32 -16.05 1.86
C MET A 101 -1.55 -16.17 3.18
N ASN A 102 -1.45 -15.08 3.94
CA ASN A 102 -0.71 -15.06 5.21
C ASN A 102 -1.39 -15.89 6.31
N HIS A 103 -2.70 -16.03 6.28
CA HIS A 103 -3.48 -16.71 7.30
C HIS A 103 -4.04 -18.07 6.88
N SER A 104 -3.76 -18.53 5.65
CA SER A 104 -4.18 -19.85 5.17
C SER A 104 -3.62 -20.96 6.07
N GLY A 105 -4.42 -21.98 6.30
CA GLY A 105 -4.05 -23.16 7.11
C GLY A 105 -3.96 -22.93 8.62
N LYS A 106 -4.26 -21.71 9.10
CA LYS A 106 -4.35 -21.43 10.54
C LYS A 106 -5.66 -21.93 11.13
N ALA A 107 -5.59 -22.44 12.36
CA ALA A 107 -6.75 -22.82 13.15
C ALA A 107 -7.49 -21.58 13.72
N LEU A 108 -8.61 -21.80 14.41
CA LEU A 108 -9.40 -20.73 15.02
C LEU A 108 -8.66 -19.94 16.11
N ASP A 109 -7.67 -20.56 16.74
CA ASP A 109 -6.77 -19.94 17.72
C ASP A 109 -5.57 -19.23 17.06
N TRP A 110 -5.59 -19.07 15.76
CA TRP A 110 -4.51 -18.46 14.94
C TRP A 110 -3.18 -19.23 14.95
N SER A 111 -3.15 -20.43 15.52
CA SER A 111 -1.98 -21.32 15.45
C SER A 111 -1.86 -21.93 14.03
N LEU A 112 -0.63 -22.15 13.60
CA LEU A 112 -0.32 -22.87 12.37
C LEU A 112 0.32 -24.22 12.76
N ALA A 113 -0.49 -25.27 12.75
CA ALA A 113 -0.05 -26.61 13.13
C ALA A 113 0.88 -27.24 12.09
N ASP A 114 0.57 -27.05 10.80
CA ASP A 114 1.38 -27.57 9.69
C ASP A 114 1.68 -26.45 8.68
N PRO A 115 2.97 -26.08 8.53
CA PRO A 115 3.39 -25.07 7.54
C PRO A 115 3.01 -25.44 6.09
N ALA A 116 2.85 -26.73 5.77
CA ALA A 116 2.45 -27.17 4.44
C ALA A 116 1.01 -26.72 4.06
N ASN A 117 0.19 -26.34 5.03
CA ASN A 117 -1.14 -25.78 4.81
C ASN A 117 -1.14 -24.26 4.64
N ASN A 118 0.00 -23.59 4.83
CA ASN A 118 0.11 -22.15 4.69
C ASN A 118 0.71 -21.79 3.32
N MET A 119 -0.05 -21.03 2.52
CA MET A 119 0.36 -20.64 1.17
C MET A 119 1.68 -19.88 1.14
N VAL A 120 1.91 -18.98 2.12
CA VAL A 120 3.15 -18.20 2.20
C VAL A 120 4.32 -19.10 2.57
N ALA A 121 4.14 -20.06 3.49
CA ALA A 121 5.18 -20.99 3.89
C ALA A 121 5.60 -21.90 2.73
N VAL A 122 4.64 -22.45 2.00
CA VAL A 122 4.88 -23.30 0.80
C VAL A 122 5.61 -22.52 -0.30
N LEU A 123 5.16 -21.29 -0.59
CA LEU A 123 5.82 -20.43 -1.57
C LEU A 123 7.24 -20.04 -1.12
N ALA A 124 7.44 -19.82 0.19
CA ALA A 124 8.75 -19.51 0.73
C ALA A 124 9.72 -20.69 0.61
N ASP A 125 9.25 -21.93 0.86
CA ASP A 125 10.05 -23.14 0.66
C ASP A 125 10.45 -23.32 -0.80
N ALA A 126 9.49 -23.21 -1.71
CA ALA A 126 9.75 -23.29 -3.15
C ALA A 126 10.72 -22.19 -3.61
N SER A 127 10.56 -20.97 -3.12
CA SER A 127 11.44 -19.85 -3.45
C SER A 127 12.85 -20.03 -2.89
N ALA A 128 12.98 -20.51 -1.66
CA ALA A 128 14.27 -20.80 -1.04
C ALA A 128 15.00 -21.92 -1.80
N LEU A 129 14.27 -22.95 -2.22
CA LEU A 129 14.81 -24.07 -2.99
C LEU A 129 15.26 -23.62 -4.39
N ALA A 130 14.44 -22.83 -5.08
CA ALA A 130 14.69 -22.41 -6.45
C ALA A 130 15.83 -21.38 -6.57
N PHE A 131 15.87 -20.40 -5.67
CA PHE A 131 16.80 -19.27 -5.75
C PHE A 131 17.93 -19.33 -4.73
N GLY A 132 17.75 -20.03 -3.60
CA GLY A 132 18.74 -20.09 -2.54
C GLY A 132 19.23 -18.70 -2.14
N ARG A 133 20.56 -18.55 -2.01
CA ARG A 133 21.23 -17.28 -1.67
C ARG A 133 21.00 -16.15 -2.67
N PHE A 134 20.53 -16.44 -3.88
CA PHE A 134 20.25 -15.44 -4.91
C PHE A 134 18.84 -14.84 -4.80
N TYR A 135 17.99 -15.34 -3.90
CA TYR A 135 16.64 -14.82 -3.69
C TYR A 135 16.58 -13.29 -3.46
N PRO A 136 17.49 -12.66 -2.68
CA PRO A 136 17.48 -11.20 -2.52
C PRO A 136 17.60 -10.42 -3.83
N ALA A 137 18.28 -10.99 -4.85
CA ALA A 137 18.36 -10.39 -6.18
C ALA A 137 17.09 -10.64 -7.02
N ALA A 138 16.34 -11.71 -6.75
CA ALA A 138 15.06 -11.99 -7.41
C ALA A 138 13.90 -11.16 -6.82
N ALA A 139 13.96 -10.83 -5.54
CA ALA A 139 12.89 -10.14 -4.81
C ALA A 139 12.43 -8.81 -5.46
N PRO A 140 13.32 -7.91 -5.92
CA PRO A 140 12.87 -6.68 -6.59
C PRO A 140 12.09 -6.94 -7.88
N TYR A 141 12.38 -7.99 -8.62
CA TYR A 141 11.61 -8.36 -9.83
C TYR A 141 10.24 -8.90 -9.49
N LEU A 142 10.09 -9.64 -8.41
CA LEU A 142 8.78 -10.03 -7.89
C LEU A 142 7.98 -8.79 -7.47
N GLY A 143 8.64 -7.83 -6.83
CA GLY A 143 8.06 -6.53 -6.51
C GLY A 143 7.61 -5.77 -7.74
N LEU A 144 8.47 -5.67 -8.77
CA LEU A 144 8.14 -5.06 -10.06
C LEU A 144 6.86 -5.69 -10.65
N LEU A 145 6.80 -7.02 -10.72
CA LEU A 145 5.65 -7.73 -11.26
C LEU A 145 4.37 -7.44 -10.46
N ALA A 146 4.44 -7.55 -9.14
CA ALA A 146 3.30 -7.29 -8.27
C ALA A 146 2.82 -5.84 -8.35
N GLY A 147 3.74 -4.87 -8.39
CA GLY A 147 3.44 -3.45 -8.53
C GLY A 147 2.83 -3.11 -9.88
N PHE A 148 3.32 -3.71 -10.95
CA PHE A 148 2.77 -3.55 -12.29
C PHE A 148 1.34 -4.10 -12.39
N ILE A 149 1.10 -5.32 -11.91
CA ILE A 149 -0.21 -5.97 -11.96
C ILE A 149 -1.22 -5.23 -11.06
N SER A 150 -0.85 -4.91 -9.82
CA SER A 150 -1.77 -4.28 -8.87
C SER A 150 -1.96 -2.78 -9.09
N GLY A 151 -1.03 -2.12 -9.79
CA GLY A 151 -1.01 -0.67 -9.92
C GLY A 151 -0.77 0.07 -8.61
N SER A 152 -0.33 -0.63 -7.57
CA SER A 152 -0.20 -0.10 -6.20
C SER A 152 1.00 -0.69 -5.49
N GLU A 153 1.94 0.17 -5.10
CA GLU A 153 3.07 -0.21 -4.25
C GLU A 153 2.60 -0.83 -2.93
N ALA A 154 1.63 -0.21 -2.27
CA ALA A 154 1.11 -0.70 -0.99
C ALA A 154 0.50 -2.10 -1.11
N SER A 155 -0.22 -2.38 -2.20
CA SER A 155 -0.78 -3.71 -2.47
C SER A 155 0.32 -4.74 -2.74
N ALA A 156 1.35 -4.38 -3.50
CA ALA A 156 2.51 -5.24 -3.76
C ALA A 156 3.26 -5.58 -2.48
N ILE A 157 3.53 -4.59 -1.63
CA ILE A 157 4.16 -4.77 -0.32
C ILE A 157 3.31 -5.69 0.56
N ALA A 158 2.01 -5.44 0.67
CA ALA A 158 1.10 -6.25 1.49
C ALA A 158 1.09 -7.73 1.05
N MET A 159 1.08 -7.99 -0.27
CA MET A 159 1.09 -9.35 -0.82
C MET A 159 2.40 -10.09 -0.55
N LEU A 160 3.54 -9.41 -0.76
CA LEU A 160 4.82 -10.09 -0.85
C LEU A 160 5.66 -10.05 0.44
N THR A 161 5.36 -9.15 1.39
CA THR A 161 6.18 -9.03 2.61
C THR A 161 6.25 -10.35 3.39
N GLY A 162 5.13 -11.04 3.60
CA GLY A 162 5.10 -12.32 4.29
C GLY A 162 5.99 -13.37 3.60
N LEU A 163 5.91 -13.45 2.27
CA LEU A 163 6.76 -14.33 1.46
C LEU A 163 8.24 -14.00 1.62
N HIS A 164 8.59 -12.72 1.49
CA HIS A 164 9.99 -12.28 1.57
C HIS A 164 10.60 -12.53 2.95
N LEU A 165 9.88 -12.23 4.02
CA LEU A 165 10.34 -12.49 5.38
C LEU A 165 10.54 -13.99 5.64
N SER A 166 9.57 -14.82 5.21
CA SER A 166 9.64 -16.27 5.39
C SER A 166 10.78 -16.89 4.58
N THR A 167 10.93 -16.48 3.30
CA THR A 167 12.02 -16.99 2.44
C THR A 167 13.39 -16.55 2.97
N ALA A 168 13.53 -15.27 3.34
CA ALA A 168 14.78 -14.73 3.88
C ALA A 168 15.21 -15.44 5.15
N ALA A 169 14.28 -15.76 6.05
CA ALA A 169 14.57 -16.53 7.26
C ALA A 169 15.12 -17.93 6.94
N LYS A 170 14.60 -18.60 5.90
CA LYS A 170 15.06 -19.94 5.48
C LYS A 170 16.47 -19.94 4.88
N ILE A 171 16.87 -18.87 4.20
CA ILE A 171 18.20 -18.75 3.55
C ILE A 171 19.21 -17.94 4.37
N GLY A 172 18.85 -17.49 5.58
CA GLY A 172 19.72 -16.69 6.46
C GLY A 172 19.97 -15.26 5.96
N ALA A 173 19.05 -14.69 5.15
CA ALA A 173 19.14 -13.33 4.65
C ALA A 173 18.42 -12.31 5.55
N LEU A 174 18.72 -11.01 5.36
CA LEU A 174 18.05 -9.93 6.09
C LEU A 174 16.65 -9.69 5.52
N GLY A 175 15.61 -10.23 6.16
CA GLY A 175 14.23 -10.19 5.69
C GLY A 175 13.70 -8.79 5.40
N LEU A 176 13.98 -7.81 6.28
CA LEU A 176 13.57 -6.42 6.07
C LEU A 176 14.20 -5.81 4.82
N LEU A 177 15.48 -6.13 4.54
CA LEU A 177 16.14 -5.64 3.33
C LEU A 177 15.51 -6.25 2.09
N VAL A 178 15.25 -7.57 2.09
CA VAL A 178 14.60 -8.26 0.96
C VAL A 178 13.20 -7.70 0.69
N ALA A 179 12.41 -7.48 1.75
CA ALA A 179 11.10 -6.86 1.62
C ALA A 179 11.18 -5.40 1.11
N ALA A 180 12.14 -4.62 1.61
CA ALA A 180 12.33 -3.23 1.19
C ALA A 180 12.70 -3.10 -0.29
N VAL A 181 13.65 -3.91 -0.79
CA VAL A 181 14.04 -3.85 -2.22
C VAL A 181 12.91 -4.33 -3.13
N SER A 182 12.09 -5.29 -2.69
CA SER A 182 10.87 -5.67 -3.38
C SER A 182 9.85 -4.54 -3.40
N GLY A 183 9.65 -3.84 -2.28
CA GLY A 183 8.79 -2.66 -2.20
C GLY A 183 9.20 -1.56 -3.16
N ILE A 184 10.49 -1.25 -3.25
CA ILE A 184 11.05 -0.30 -4.24
C ILE A 184 10.71 -0.75 -5.67
N GLY A 185 10.91 -2.02 -5.99
CA GLY A 185 10.53 -2.60 -7.28
C GLY A 185 9.03 -2.40 -7.56
N GLY A 186 8.18 -2.70 -6.59
CA GLY A 186 6.73 -2.50 -6.68
C GLY A 186 6.34 -1.04 -6.93
N GLY A 187 6.99 -0.11 -6.23
CA GLY A 187 6.80 1.33 -6.40
C GLY A 187 7.13 1.79 -7.83
N LEU A 188 8.31 1.41 -8.33
CA LEU A 188 8.76 1.76 -9.68
C LEU A 188 7.81 1.24 -10.76
N ALA A 189 7.44 -0.05 -10.71
CA ALA A 189 6.58 -0.64 -11.73
C ALA A 189 5.12 -0.17 -11.63
N SER A 190 4.66 0.20 -10.44
CA SER A 190 3.30 0.70 -10.27
C SER A 190 3.04 1.98 -11.06
N VAL A 191 4.07 2.78 -11.35
CA VAL A 191 3.93 4.04 -12.10
C VAL A 191 3.48 3.79 -13.55
N ILE A 192 4.01 2.74 -14.16
CA ILE A 192 3.71 2.34 -15.55
C ILE A 192 2.61 1.27 -15.64
N SER A 193 1.91 1.01 -14.54
CA SER A 193 0.82 0.04 -14.54
C SER A 193 -0.35 0.50 -15.41
N PRO A 194 -1.08 -0.43 -16.05
CA PRO A 194 -2.24 -0.09 -16.88
C PRO A 194 -3.27 0.78 -16.15
N ALA A 195 -3.50 0.50 -14.86
CA ALA A 195 -4.44 1.27 -14.05
C ALA A 195 -4.00 2.74 -13.86
N LYS A 196 -2.71 3.01 -13.66
CA LYS A 196 -2.19 4.38 -13.53
C LYS A 196 -2.12 5.10 -14.85
N LEU A 197 -1.75 4.41 -15.94
CA LEU A 197 -1.78 4.97 -17.28
C LEU A 197 -3.20 5.40 -17.67
N GLN A 198 -4.22 4.56 -17.42
CA GLN A 198 -5.62 4.91 -17.62
C GLN A 198 -6.05 6.13 -16.79
N ASN A 199 -5.61 6.19 -15.50
CA ASN A 199 -5.92 7.35 -14.65
C ASN A 199 -5.24 8.63 -15.16
N ALA A 200 -4.01 8.54 -15.64
CA ALA A 200 -3.29 9.67 -16.25
C ALA A 200 -4.00 10.15 -17.52
N ALA A 201 -4.31 9.24 -18.45
CA ALA A 201 -5.04 9.53 -19.68
C ALA A 201 -6.42 10.16 -19.38
N ALA A 202 -7.13 9.61 -18.38
CA ALA A 202 -8.40 10.17 -17.94
C ALA A 202 -8.28 11.60 -17.38
N SER A 203 -7.16 11.93 -16.72
CA SER A 203 -6.93 13.25 -16.13
C SER A 203 -6.75 14.33 -17.19
N ILE A 204 -6.17 13.97 -18.34
CA ILE A 204 -5.93 14.87 -19.49
C ILE A 204 -6.99 14.72 -20.61
N GLY A 205 -8.02 13.90 -20.38
CA GLY A 205 -9.12 13.70 -21.34
C GLY A 205 -8.78 12.82 -22.56
N ARG A 206 -7.73 11.98 -22.47
CA ARG A 206 -7.24 11.11 -23.55
C ARG A 206 -7.43 9.63 -23.24
N ILE A 207 -8.61 9.26 -22.75
CA ILE A 207 -8.95 7.84 -22.51
C ILE A 207 -8.97 7.07 -23.83
N GLY A 208 -8.27 5.94 -23.89
CA GLY A 208 -8.15 5.10 -25.09
C GLY A 208 -6.86 5.30 -25.88
N GLU A 209 -6.04 6.29 -25.50
CA GLU A 209 -4.73 6.55 -26.11
C GLU A 209 -3.55 5.96 -25.29
N GLU A 210 -3.86 5.19 -24.23
CA GLU A 210 -2.88 4.65 -23.29
C GLU A 210 -1.87 3.70 -23.94
N ALA A 211 -2.27 3.07 -25.07
CA ALA A 211 -1.38 2.16 -25.82
C ALA A 211 -0.30 2.89 -26.64
N GLY A 212 -0.40 4.21 -26.77
CA GLY A 212 0.59 5.04 -27.49
C GLY A 212 1.72 5.57 -26.62
N VAL A 213 1.73 5.23 -25.31
CA VAL A 213 2.73 5.63 -24.33
C VAL A 213 3.61 4.46 -24.00
#